data_dbed5765d92ded3504da8580c15a1520
#
_entry.id   dbed5765d92ded3504da8580c15a1520
#
_cell.length_a   1.000
_cell.length_b   1.000
_cell.length_c   1.000
_cell.angle_alpha   90.00
_cell.angle_beta   90.00
_cell.angle_gamma   90.00
#
_symmetry.space_group_name_H-M   'P 1'
#
loop_
_entity.id
_entity.type
_entity.pdbx_description
1 polymer ?
#
loop_
_entity_poly.entity_id
_entity_poly.type
_entity_poly.pdbx_seq_one_letter_code
_entity_poly.pdbx_strand_id
1 'polypeptide(L)'
;PAALGVKAYLEAAKIPGTVVLYGCPGEEGGAAKAFMARDGLWYGLDAALTWHPDDANEVLTGSSNSCIQTQYHFTGVAAHAAGDPDRGRSALDAVELMNVGVQFLREHMSDKARVHYAITDAGGRSPNVVQPRASVLYMVRSNHVAEAVELQARVDKIAQGAALMTETTVEKKFIDGLADTVTNHALERVLYRNFEALGVPSYTPEELAFADSLAGTYSGSDR
;
A
#
# COMPACT_ATOMS: atom_id res chain seq x y z
N PRO A 1 7.47 -12.45 -21.10
CA PRO A 1 8.68 -12.68 -21.95
C PRO A 1 9.85 -13.28 -21.17
N ALA A 2 10.28 -12.68 -20.02
CA ALA A 2 11.48 -13.12 -19.29
C ALA A 2 11.49 -14.62 -18.94
N ALA A 3 10.43 -15.13 -18.33
CA ALA A 3 10.35 -16.56 -17.96
C ALA A 3 10.46 -17.49 -19.19
N LEU A 4 9.86 -17.11 -20.32
CA LEU A 4 9.96 -17.87 -21.58
C LEU A 4 11.39 -17.81 -22.14
N GLY A 5 12.05 -16.66 -22.05
CA GLY A 5 13.44 -16.50 -22.46
C GLY A 5 14.40 -17.37 -21.64
N VAL A 6 14.25 -17.37 -20.33
CA VAL A 6 15.05 -18.22 -19.42
C VAL A 6 14.80 -19.70 -19.71
N LYS A 7 13.54 -20.11 -19.90
CA LYS A 7 13.19 -21.49 -20.27
C LYS A 7 13.89 -21.91 -21.57
N ALA A 8 13.77 -21.10 -22.61
CA ALA A 8 14.39 -21.39 -23.90
C ALA A 8 15.92 -21.46 -23.81
N TYR A 9 16.56 -20.61 -23.02
CA TYR A 9 18.00 -20.63 -22.77
C TYR A 9 18.42 -21.92 -22.07
N LEU A 10 17.74 -22.31 -20.99
CA LEU A 10 18.05 -23.54 -20.25
C LEU A 10 17.93 -24.79 -21.14
N GLU A 11 16.89 -24.87 -21.97
CA GLU A 11 16.67 -25.95 -22.93
C GLU A 11 17.81 -26.01 -24.00
N ALA A 12 18.15 -24.88 -24.60
CA ALA A 12 19.19 -24.78 -25.61
C ALA A 12 20.58 -25.11 -25.04
N ALA A 13 20.87 -24.63 -23.84
CA ALA A 13 22.17 -24.87 -23.17
C ALA A 13 22.22 -26.23 -22.45
N LYS A 14 21.13 -27.00 -22.42
CA LYS A 14 21.01 -28.28 -21.69
C LYS A 14 21.33 -28.14 -20.19
N ILE A 15 20.97 -27.02 -19.59
CA ILE A 15 21.17 -26.76 -18.17
C ILE A 15 19.89 -27.18 -17.41
N PRO A 16 20.02 -28.10 -16.43
CA PRO A 16 18.85 -28.44 -15.61
C PRO A 16 18.39 -27.26 -14.74
N GLY A 17 17.09 -27.03 -14.68
CA GLY A 17 16.53 -25.97 -13.87
C GLY A 17 15.00 -25.90 -14.02
N THR A 18 14.37 -25.22 -13.10
CA THR A 18 12.93 -24.96 -13.13
C THR A 18 12.69 -23.45 -13.13
N VAL A 19 11.87 -22.98 -14.04
CA VAL A 19 11.42 -21.59 -14.09
C VAL A 19 9.98 -21.54 -13.67
N VAL A 20 9.68 -20.79 -12.61
CA VAL A 20 8.32 -20.59 -12.10
C VAL A 20 7.90 -19.17 -12.37
N LEU A 21 6.75 -18.99 -13.02
CA LEU A 21 6.11 -17.67 -13.19
C LEU A 21 4.93 -17.56 -12.23
N TYR A 22 5.00 -16.57 -11.35
CA TYR A 22 3.90 -16.24 -10.44
C TYR A 22 3.07 -15.09 -10.97
N GLY A 23 1.77 -15.30 -11.12
CA GLY A 23 0.78 -14.23 -11.28
C GLY A 23 0.42 -13.69 -9.90
N CYS A 24 0.59 -12.39 -9.70
CA CYS A 24 0.36 -11.74 -8.40
C CYS A 24 -0.79 -10.73 -8.53
N PRO A 25 -2.07 -11.15 -8.43
CA PRO A 25 -3.22 -10.28 -8.60
C PRO A 25 -3.37 -9.32 -7.41
N GLY A 26 -4.10 -8.20 -7.61
CA GLY A 26 -4.41 -7.27 -6.54
C GLY A 26 -3.16 -6.61 -5.94
N GLU A 27 -2.16 -6.30 -6.76
CA GLU A 27 -0.94 -5.64 -6.30
C GLU A 27 -1.27 -4.26 -5.70
N GLU A 28 -2.07 -3.46 -6.40
CA GLU A 28 -2.55 -2.14 -5.96
C GLU A 28 -3.66 -2.28 -4.91
N GLY A 29 -3.31 -2.29 -3.63
CA GLY A 29 -4.23 -2.27 -2.51
C GLY A 29 -4.74 -3.63 -2.02
N GLY A 30 -4.17 -4.74 -2.49
CA GLY A 30 -4.49 -6.08 -2.01
C GLY A 30 -3.28 -6.91 -1.60
N ALA A 31 -2.06 -6.44 -1.93
CA ALA A 31 -0.77 -7.00 -1.53
C ALA A 31 -0.66 -8.53 -1.69
N ALA A 32 -1.14 -9.09 -2.82
CA ALA A 32 -1.20 -10.55 -3.04
C ALA A 32 0.15 -11.25 -2.78
N LYS A 33 1.28 -10.61 -3.13
CA LYS A 33 2.61 -11.18 -2.88
C LYS A 33 2.86 -11.46 -1.39
N ALA A 34 2.37 -10.61 -0.48
CA ALA A 34 2.50 -10.82 0.95
C ALA A 34 1.68 -12.03 1.42
N PHE A 35 0.46 -12.21 0.90
CA PHE A 35 -0.37 -13.38 1.19
C PHE A 35 0.23 -14.66 0.60
N MET A 36 0.79 -14.59 -0.61
CA MET A 36 1.52 -15.70 -1.22
C MET A 36 2.75 -16.09 -0.40
N ALA A 37 3.47 -15.11 0.15
CA ALA A 37 4.59 -15.35 1.07
C ALA A 37 4.12 -16.04 2.36
N ARG A 38 3.05 -15.56 2.98
CA ARG A 38 2.43 -16.17 4.16
C ARG A 38 2.05 -17.62 3.91
N ASP A 39 1.53 -17.92 2.73
CA ASP A 39 1.07 -19.26 2.36
C ASP A 39 2.21 -20.16 1.84
N GLY A 40 3.47 -19.69 1.90
CA GLY A 40 4.68 -20.47 1.64
C GLY A 40 5.04 -20.66 0.17
N LEU A 41 4.43 -19.91 -0.77
CA LEU A 41 4.66 -20.09 -2.19
C LEU A 41 6.09 -19.79 -2.63
N TRP A 42 6.84 -19.06 -1.83
CA TRP A 42 8.24 -18.69 -2.11
C TRP A 42 9.26 -19.69 -1.58
N TYR A 43 8.83 -20.72 -0.81
CA TYR A 43 9.76 -21.71 -0.31
C TYR A 43 10.32 -22.58 -1.43
N GLY A 44 11.61 -22.88 -1.33
CA GLY A 44 12.33 -23.74 -2.30
C GLY A 44 12.75 -23.03 -3.58
N LEU A 45 12.63 -21.71 -3.66
CA LEU A 45 13.22 -20.92 -4.74
C LEU A 45 14.69 -20.63 -4.43
N ASP A 46 15.57 -20.83 -5.43
CA ASP A 46 16.98 -20.43 -5.34
C ASP A 46 17.14 -18.91 -5.52
N ALA A 47 16.32 -18.31 -6.37
CA ALA A 47 16.28 -16.87 -6.61
C ALA A 47 14.88 -16.43 -7.08
N ALA A 48 14.49 -15.21 -6.73
CA ALA A 48 13.29 -14.57 -7.23
C ALA A 48 13.63 -13.18 -7.75
N LEU A 49 13.04 -12.80 -8.88
CA LEU A 49 13.20 -11.51 -9.53
C LEU A 49 11.82 -10.93 -9.81
N THR A 50 11.69 -9.63 -9.63
CA THR A 50 10.50 -8.87 -9.99
C THR A 50 10.92 -7.58 -10.67
N TRP A 51 9.97 -6.86 -11.25
CA TRP A 51 10.21 -5.55 -11.85
C TRP A 51 9.10 -4.59 -11.47
N HIS A 52 9.39 -3.31 -11.53
CA HIS A 52 8.43 -2.24 -11.36
C HIS A 52 8.63 -1.21 -12.48
N PRO A 53 7.57 -0.72 -13.14
CA PRO A 53 7.71 0.36 -14.12
C PRO A 53 8.16 1.64 -13.40
N ASP A 54 9.13 2.34 -14.02
CA ASP A 54 9.64 3.61 -13.53
C ASP A 54 10.13 4.46 -14.70
N ASP A 55 10.63 5.66 -14.44
CA ASP A 55 11.15 6.59 -15.45
C ASP A 55 12.61 6.31 -15.82
N ALA A 56 13.27 5.36 -15.16
CA ALA A 56 14.64 4.97 -15.41
C ALA A 56 14.80 3.45 -15.56
N ASN A 57 15.79 3.03 -16.37
CA ASN A 57 16.23 1.63 -16.42
C ASN A 57 17.31 1.42 -15.35
N GLU A 58 16.93 0.94 -14.18
CA GLU A 58 17.84 0.76 -13.07
C GLU A 58 17.62 -0.55 -12.31
N VAL A 59 18.58 -0.91 -11.48
CA VAL A 59 18.42 -1.97 -10.46
C VAL A 59 18.09 -1.27 -9.15
N LEU A 60 16.85 -1.43 -8.70
CA LEU A 60 16.41 -0.89 -7.42
C LEU A 60 17.21 -1.53 -6.29
N THR A 61 17.82 -0.70 -5.46
CA THR A 61 18.59 -1.10 -4.28
C THR A 61 18.11 -0.29 -3.07
N GLY A 62 18.40 -0.75 -1.87
CA GLY A 62 17.94 -0.13 -0.65
C GLY A 62 16.66 -0.75 -0.11
N SER A 63 16.10 -0.16 0.96
CA SER A 63 14.89 -0.63 1.61
C SER A 63 13.68 0.21 1.17
N SER A 64 12.51 -0.40 1.23
CA SER A 64 11.22 0.27 1.10
C SER A 64 10.58 0.47 2.47
N ASN A 65 9.52 1.28 2.55
CA ASN A 65 8.73 1.35 3.77
C ASN A 65 7.88 0.09 3.96
N SER A 66 7.78 -0.36 5.20
CA SER A 66 6.71 -1.25 5.63
C SER A 66 5.35 -0.53 5.57
N CYS A 67 4.28 -1.30 5.45
CA CYS A 67 2.93 -0.77 5.31
C CYS A 67 1.93 -1.69 6.01
N ILE A 68 0.91 -1.12 6.66
CA ILE A 68 -0.23 -1.83 7.23
C ILE A 68 -1.50 -1.09 6.81
N GLN A 69 -2.44 -1.80 6.18
CA GLN A 69 -3.75 -1.26 5.86
C GLN A 69 -4.83 -1.85 6.76
N THR A 70 -5.66 -0.97 7.31
CA THR A 70 -6.72 -1.34 8.25
C THR A 70 -7.97 -0.55 7.97
N GLN A 71 -9.08 -1.24 7.77
CA GLN A 71 -10.41 -0.67 7.66
C GLN A 71 -11.05 -0.59 9.04
N TYR A 72 -11.58 0.57 9.40
CA TYR A 72 -12.41 0.76 10.59
C TYR A 72 -13.86 1.00 10.18
N HIS A 73 -14.76 0.23 10.78
CA HIS A 73 -16.19 0.32 10.58
C HIS A 73 -16.84 0.81 11.88
N PHE A 74 -17.43 2.00 11.85
CA PHE A 74 -18.16 2.54 12.99
C PHE A 74 -19.64 2.26 12.81
N THR A 75 -20.30 1.91 13.92
CA THR A 75 -21.75 1.67 13.99
C THR A 75 -22.33 2.49 15.12
N GLY A 76 -23.34 3.29 14.78
CA GLY A 76 -24.07 4.15 15.67
C GLY A 76 -25.57 3.90 15.60
N VAL A 77 -26.39 4.94 15.84
CA VAL A 77 -27.83 4.87 15.84
C VAL A 77 -28.41 5.96 14.95
N ALA A 78 -29.26 5.58 13.99
CA ALA A 78 -29.94 6.53 13.13
C ALA A 78 -31.02 7.33 13.90
N ALA A 79 -31.13 8.60 13.57
CA ALA A 79 -32.21 9.45 14.04
C ALA A 79 -32.48 10.57 13.02
N HIS A 80 -33.62 11.23 13.13
CA HIS A 80 -33.85 12.45 12.38
C HIS A 80 -33.08 13.61 13.04
N ALA A 81 -32.13 14.19 12.32
CA ALA A 81 -31.18 15.15 12.90
C ALA A 81 -31.83 16.45 13.47
N ALA A 82 -33.04 16.80 13.03
CA ALA A 82 -33.78 17.93 13.56
C ALA A 82 -34.92 17.53 14.48
N GLY A 83 -35.56 16.36 14.28
CA GLY A 83 -36.72 15.92 15.06
C GLY A 83 -36.36 15.26 16.38
N ASP A 84 -35.43 14.30 16.33
CA ASP A 84 -35.02 13.46 17.47
C ASP A 84 -33.50 13.31 17.55
N PRO A 85 -32.69 14.42 17.53
CA PRO A 85 -31.22 14.32 17.46
C PRO A 85 -30.61 13.62 18.68
N ASP A 86 -31.25 13.74 19.86
CA ASP A 86 -30.80 13.13 21.12
C ASP A 86 -30.82 11.59 21.09
N ARG A 87 -31.60 11.00 20.21
CA ARG A 87 -31.68 9.55 20.01
C ARG A 87 -30.64 9.02 19.07
N GLY A 88 -29.95 9.87 18.30
CA GLY A 88 -28.92 9.49 17.34
C GLY A 88 -27.57 9.30 17.99
N ARG A 89 -26.76 8.48 17.34
CA ARG A 89 -25.30 8.33 17.59
C ARG A 89 -24.61 8.25 16.24
N SER A 90 -23.84 9.28 15.90
CA SER A 90 -23.27 9.42 14.56
C SER A 90 -21.99 8.63 14.42
N ALA A 91 -22.01 7.64 13.56
CA ALA A 91 -20.82 6.93 13.14
C ALA A 91 -19.87 7.81 12.30
N LEU A 92 -20.41 8.78 11.56
CA LEU A 92 -19.59 9.72 10.81
C LEU A 92 -18.80 10.66 11.75
N ASP A 93 -19.42 11.14 12.83
CA ASP A 93 -18.71 11.95 13.83
C ASP A 93 -17.56 11.16 14.47
N ALA A 94 -17.75 9.85 14.69
CA ALA A 94 -16.67 8.98 15.17
C ALA A 94 -15.51 8.91 14.17
N VAL A 95 -15.79 8.79 12.87
CA VAL A 95 -14.75 8.82 11.82
C VAL A 95 -14.03 10.16 11.81
N GLU A 96 -14.76 11.27 11.90
CA GLU A 96 -14.18 12.62 11.93
C GLU A 96 -13.29 12.82 13.16
N LEU A 97 -13.76 12.43 14.35
CA LEU A 97 -12.96 12.50 15.59
C LEU A 97 -11.72 11.61 15.52
N MET A 98 -11.83 10.41 14.95
CA MET A 98 -10.67 9.56 14.70
C MET A 98 -9.66 10.27 13.80
N ASN A 99 -10.11 10.86 12.69
CA ASN A 99 -9.27 11.58 11.76
C ASN A 99 -8.57 12.78 12.42
N VAL A 100 -9.27 13.54 13.23
CA VAL A 100 -8.70 14.64 14.02
C VAL A 100 -7.70 14.12 15.06
N GLY A 101 -8.02 13.05 15.77
CA GLY A 101 -7.12 12.42 16.76
C GLY A 101 -5.80 11.97 16.15
N VAL A 102 -5.83 11.46 14.92
CA VAL A 102 -4.61 11.07 14.19
C VAL A 102 -3.75 12.29 13.82
N GLN A 103 -4.32 13.48 13.59
CA GLN A 103 -3.50 14.68 13.36
C GLN A 103 -2.62 15.00 14.59
N PHE A 104 -3.16 14.84 15.81
CA PHE A 104 -2.35 15.01 17.03
C PHE A 104 -1.31 13.91 17.20
N LEU A 105 -1.60 12.68 16.77
CA LEU A 105 -0.61 11.61 16.76
C LEU A 105 0.61 11.95 15.90
N ARG A 106 0.44 12.70 14.80
CA ARG A 106 1.53 13.06 13.89
C ARG A 106 2.62 13.88 14.55
N GLU A 107 2.31 14.65 15.60
CA GLU A 107 3.30 15.39 16.42
C GLU A 107 4.20 14.46 17.27
N HIS A 108 3.82 13.18 17.40
CA HIS A 108 4.43 12.24 18.33
C HIS A 108 4.79 10.91 17.69
N MET A 109 5.09 10.92 16.40
CA MET A 109 5.59 9.77 15.65
C MET A 109 6.92 10.10 14.96
N SER A 110 7.63 9.09 14.47
CA SER A 110 8.87 9.27 13.71
C SER A 110 8.64 10.11 12.45
N ASP A 111 9.58 10.99 12.11
CA ASP A 111 9.57 11.77 10.86
C ASP A 111 9.55 10.89 9.61
N LYS A 112 10.00 9.66 9.73
CA LYS A 112 10.01 8.65 8.65
C LYS A 112 8.70 7.88 8.54
N ALA A 113 7.84 7.95 9.56
CA ALA A 113 6.54 7.31 9.53
C ALA A 113 5.50 8.17 8.79
N ARG A 114 4.47 7.52 8.26
CA ARG A 114 3.33 8.18 7.62
C ARG A 114 2.03 7.49 8.02
N VAL A 115 0.99 8.28 8.17
CA VAL A 115 -0.37 7.78 8.35
C VAL A 115 -1.27 8.49 7.35
N HIS A 116 -1.92 7.70 6.50
CA HIS A 116 -2.85 8.17 5.49
C HIS A 116 -4.23 7.61 5.78
N TYR A 117 -5.30 8.28 5.30
CA TYR A 117 -6.64 7.72 5.38
C TYR A 117 -7.51 8.17 4.21
N ALA A 118 -8.56 7.38 3.99
CA ALA A 118 -9.65 7.72 3.09
C ALA A 118 -10.97 7.29 3.72
N ILE A 119 -11.97 8.18 3.72
CA ILE A 119 -13.34 7.81 4.12
C ILE A 119 -13.93 6.97 2.98
N THR A 120 -14.28 5.72 3.28
CA THR A 120 -14.80 4.76 2.29
C THR A 120 -16.32 4.64 2.31
N ASP A 121 -16.95 5.01 3.42
CA ASP A 121 -18.40 5.16 3.57
C ASP A 121 -18.69 6.29 4.56
N ALA A 122 -19.40 7.33 4.12
CA ALA A 122 -19.81 8.45 4.97
C ALA A 122 -21.21 8.26 5.58
N GLY A 123 -21.83 7.09 5.40
CA GLY A 123 -23.15 6.78 5.99
C GLY A 123 -24.35 7.29 5.21
N GLY A 124 -24.17 7.81 4.00
CA GLY A 124 -25.24 8.31 3.13
C GLY A 124 -25.04 9.73 2.66
N ARG A 125 -26.06 10.29 1.98
CA ARG A 125 -26.03 11.63 1.36
C ARG A 125 -26.97 12.64 2.00
N SER A 126 -27.81 12.21 2.93
CA SER A 126 -28.87 13.06 3.53
C SER A 126 -28.38 13.66 4.82
N PRO A 127 -28.14 14.99 4.90
CA PRO A 127 -27.57 15.63 6.09
C PRO A 127 -28.59 15.70 7.27
N ASN A 128 -29.85 15.44 7.01
CA ASN A 128 -30.91 15.38 8.02
C ASN A 128 -31.09 14.00 8.68
N VAL A 129 -30.17 13.05 8.39
CA VAL A 129 -30.13 11.73 9.02
C VAL A 129 -28.83 11.60 9.80
N VAL A 130 -28.92 11.27 11.10
CA VAL A 130 -27.74 10.86 11.88
C VAL A 130 -27.24 9.55 11.33
N GLN A 131 -25.99 9.49 10.91
CA GLN A 131 -25.43 8.37 10.17
C GLN A 131 -25.19 7.15 11.09
N PRO A 132 -25.92 6.04 10.89
CA PRO A 132 -25.80 4.86 11.75
C PRO A 132 -24.57 4.00 11.42
N ARG A 133 -23.87 4.29 10.32
CA ARG A 133 -22.64 3.60 9.91
C ARG A 133 -21.74 4.57 9.17
N ALA A 134 -20.43 4.41 9.33
CA ALA A 134 -19.42 5.05 8.52
C ALA A 134 -18.15 4.21 8.55
N SER A 135 -17.31 4.37 7.54
CA SER A 135 -16.08 3.57 7.43
C SER A 135 -14.93 4.41 6.89
N VAL A 136 -13.73 4.14 7.43
CA VAL A 136 -12.50 4.80 7.03
C VAL A 136 -11.38 3.76 6.89
N LEU A 137 -10.65 3.84 5.77
CA LEU A 137 -9.47 3.03 5.53
C LEU A 137 -8.23 3.83 5.94
N TYR A 138 -7.39 3.23 6.76
CA TYR A 138 -6.11 3.77 7.19
C TYR A 138 -4.95 2.97 6.59
N MET A 139 -3.89 3.68 6.26
CA MET A 139 -2.61 3.12 5.89
C MET A 139 -1.51 3.72 6.77
N VAL A 140 -0.83 2.87 7.50
CA VAL A 140 0.32 3.21 8.35
C VAL A 140 1.59 2.75 7.65
N ARG A 141 2.59 3.61 7.56
CA ARG A 141 3.90 3.31 6.96
C ARG A 141 5.03 3.67 7.90
N SER A 142 6.08 2.86 7.88
CA SER A 142 7.34 3.17 8.55
C SER A 142 8.51 2.45 7.88
N ASN A 143 9.74 2.84 8.19
CA ASN A 143 10.95 2.20 7.67
C ASN A 143 11.09 0.74 8.09
N HIS A 144 10.48 0.36 9.24
CA HIS A 144 10.56 -0.99 9.78
C HIS A 144 9.18 -1.49 10.21
N VAL A 145 8.91 -2.76 9.96
CA VAL A 145 7.62 -3.38 10.28
C VAL A 145 7.28 -3.30 11.78
N ALA A 146 8.28 -3.40 12.65
CA ALA A 146 8.05 -3.30 14.11
C ALA A 146 7.50 -1.92 14.51
N GLU A 147 8.04 -0.85 13.93
CA GLU A 147 7.56 0.53 14.16
C GLU A 147 6.17 0.73 13.56
N ALA A 148 5.90 0.18 12.37
CA ALA A 148 4.56 0.25 11.77
C ALA A 148 3.51 -0.46 12.64
N VAL A 149 3.83 -1.60 13.24
CA VAL A 149 2.95 -2.35 14.16
C VAL A 149 2.67 -1.53 15.43
N GLU A 150 3.70 -0.91 16.02
CA GLU A 150 3.53 -0.04 17.18
C GLU A 150 2.65 1.17 16.85
N LEU A 151 2.91 1.83 15.74
CA LEU A 151 2.13 3.00 15.29
C LEU A 151 0.68 2.60 14.97
N GLN A 152 0.46 1.45 14.34
CA GLN A 152 -0.87 0.90 14.11
C GLN A 152 -1.65 0.72 15.42
N ALA A 153 -1.01 0.20 16.46
CA ALA A 153 -1.64 0.04 17.77
C ALA A 153 -2.03 1.38 18.41
N ARG A 154 -1.31 2.45 18.12
CA ARG A 154 -1.67 3.81 18.57
C ARG A 154 -2.88 4.36 17.79
N VAL A 155 -2.96 4.12 16.48
CA VAL A 155 -4.13 4.45 15.65
C VAL A 155 -5.36 3.68 16.12
N ASP A 156 -5.22 2.40 16.48
CA ASP A 156 -6.31 1.59 17.05
C ASP A 156 -6.90 2.20 18.33
N LYS A 157 -6.04 2.74 19.22
CA LYS A 157 -6.50 3.42 20.46
C LYS A 157 -7.28 4.70 20.15
N ILE A 158 -6.87 5.43 19.10
CA ILE A 158 -7.61 6.63 18.67
C ILE A 158 -9.00 6.25 18.16
N ALA A 159 -9.11 5.17 17.37
CA ALA A 159 -10.40 4.67 16.90
C ALA A 159 -11.32 4.28 18.07
N GLN A 160 -10.78 3.59 19.09
CA GLN A 160 -11.52 3.24 20.30
C GLN A 160 -11.96 4.49 21.07
N GLY A 161 -11.07 5.50 21.21
CA GLY A 161 -11.40 6.78 21.83
C GLY A 161 -12.50 7.53 21.11
N ALA A 162 -12.46 7.56 19.78
CA ALA A 162 -13.50 8.18 18.96
C ALA A 162 -14.86 7.48 19.14
N ALA A 163 -14.88 6.15 19.13
CA ALA A 163 -16.09 5.38 19.39
C ALA A 163 -16.67 5.66 20.79
N LEU A 164 -15.80 5.73 21.81
CA LEU A 164 -16.21 6.04 23.18
C LEU A 164 -16.82 7.45 23.30
N MET A 165 -16.21 8.46 22.67
CA MET A 165 -16.70 9.85 22.69
C MET A 165 -18.06 10.02 22.02
N THR A 166 -18.36 9.21 21.00
CA THR A 166 -19.62 9.30 20.23
C THR A 166 -20.65 8.27 20.64
N GLU A 167 -20.37 7.46 21.65
CA GLU A 167 -21.21 6.32 22.08
C GLU A 167 -21.54 5.37 20.92
N THR A 168 -20.60 5.18 19.98
CA THR A 168 -20.67 4.23 18.88
C THR A 168 -19.83 2.99 19.16
N THR A 169 -19.87 2.01 18.28
CA THR A 169 -18.94 0.87 18.29
C THR A 169 -18.01 0.92 17.10
N VAL A 170 -16.81 0.37 17.25
CA VAL A 170 -15.84 0.25 16.14
C VAL A 170 -15.39 -1.19 15.97
N GLU A 171 -15.44 -1.66 14.72
CA GLU A 171 -14.84 -2.92 14.29
C GLU A 171 -13.63 -2.62 13.41
N LYS A 172 -12.53 -3.30 13.68
CA LYS A 172 -11.29 -3.22 12.93
C LYS A 172 -11.15 -4.43 12.02
N LYS A 173 -10.89 -4.20 10.74
CA LYS A 173 -10.58 -5.24 9.76
C LYS A 173 -9.19 -4.99 9.17
N PHE A 174 -8.27 -5.94 9.38
CA PHE A 174 -6.99 -5.94 8.69
C PHE A 174 -7.22 -6.20 7.18
N ILE A 175 -6.65 -5.39 6.33
CA ILE A 175 -6.75 -5.52 4.87
C ILE A 175 -5.50 -6.19 4.34
N ASP A 176 -4.34 -5.57 4.53
CA ASP A 176 -3.05 -6.11 4.11
C ASP A 176 -1.89 -5.53 4.94
N GLY A 177 -0.70 -6.07 4.71
CA GLY A 177 0.53 -5.54 5.29
C GLY A 177 1.76 -6.06 4.54
N LEU A 178 2.75 -5.19 4.47
CA LEU A 178 4.04 -5.44 3.81
C LEU A 178 5.17 -5.10 4.78
N ALA A 179 6.18 -5.96 4.86
CA ALA A 179 7.43 -5.62 5.54
C ALA A 179 8.30 -4.71 4.66
N ASP A 180 9.23 -4.02 5.30
CA ASP A 180 10.30 -3.32 4.61
C ASP A 180 11.17 -4.31 3.80
N THR A 181 11.67 -3.84 2.65
CA THR A 181 12.49 -4.69 1.75
C THR A 181 13.88 -4.89 2.32
N VAL A 182 14.34 -6.13 2.31
CA VAL A 182 15.73 -6.50 2.58
C VAL A 182 16.48 -6.65 1.28
N THR A 183 17.53 -5.86 1.09
CA THR A 183 18.34 -5.86 -0.13
C THR A 183 19.15 -7.13 -0.30
N ASN A 184 19.27 -7.60 -1.54
CA ASN A 184 20.16 -8.70 -1.92
C ASN A 184 21.25 -8.21 -2.88
N HIS A 185 22.28 -7.56 -2.33
CA HIS A 185 23.36 -6.96 -3.13
C HIS A 185 24.10 -7.95 -4.02
N ALA A 186 24.11 -9.25 -3.72
CA ALA A 186 24.71 -10.24 -4.59
C ALA A 186 23.92 -10.40 -5.89
N LEU A 187 22.59 -10.54 -5.77
CA LEU A 187 21.69 -10.69 -6.91
C LEU A 187 21.58 -9.39 -7.71
N GLU A 188 21.52 -8.23 -7.02
CA GLU A 188 21.53 -6.89 -7.62
C GLU A 188 22.77 -6.69 -8.53
N ARG A 189 23.98 -7.05 -8.05
CA ARG A 189 25.20 -6.97 -8.86
C ARG A 189 25.18 -7.89 -10.06
N VAL A 190 24.57 -9.07 -9.97
CA VAL A 190 24.41 -9.96 -11.12
C VAL A 190 23.47 -9.33 -12.14
N LEU A 191 22.33 -8.79 -11.69
CA LEU A 191 21.36 -8.13 -12.56
C LEU A 191 21.97 -6.89 -13.25
N TYR A 192 22.68 -6.05 -12.50
CA TYR A 192 23.32 -4.85 -13.02
C TYR A 192 24.36 -5.17 -14.12
N ARG A 193 25.22 -6.18 -13.91
CA ARG A 193 26.18 -6.62 -14.94
C ARG A 193 25.50 -7.10 -16.23
N ASN A 194 24.32 -7.71 -16.12
CA ASN A 194 23.55 -8.09 -17.29
C ASN A 194 22.96 -6.85 -18.00
N PHE A 195 22.54 -5.83 -17.27
CA PHE A 195 22.10 -4.56 -17.85
C PHE A 195 23.24 -3.87 -18.60
N GLU A 196 24.45 -3.82 -18.02
CA GLU A 196 25.63 -3.26 -18.69
C GLU A 196 25.98 -4.02 -19.98
N ALA A 197 25.91 -5.37 -19.96
CA ALA A 197 26.22 -6.20 -21.11
C ALA A 197 25.19 -6.05 -22.25
N LEU A 198 23.92 -5.86 -21.93
CA LEU A 198 22.84 -5.68 -22.91
C LEU A 198 22.76 -4.24 -23.43
N GLY A 199 23.18 -3.27 -22.61
CA GLY A 199 23.00 -1.84 -22.88
C GLY A 199 21.55 -1.37 -22.70
N VAL A 200 21.33 -0.09 -22.96
CA VAL A 200 20.02 0.54 -22.88
C VAL A 200 19.29 0.45 -24.22
N PRO A 201 17.96 0.35 -24.24
CA PRO A 201 17.17 0.43 -25.48
C PRO A 201 17.40 1.75 -26.20
N SER A 202 17.38 1.71 -27.53
CA SER A 202 17.33 2.93 -28.35
C SER A 202 15.87 3.29 -28.63
N TYR A 203 15.55 4.56 -28.52
CA TYR A 203 14.20 5.08 -28.78
C TYR A 203 14.15 5.79 -30.10
N THR A 204 13.02 5.68 -30.80
CA THR A 204 12.76 6.42 -32.04
C THR A 204 12.46 7.89 -31.75
N PRO A 205 12.58 8.79 -32.75
CA PRO A 205 12.18 10.18 -32.59
C PRO A 205 10.71 10.35 -32.14
N GLU A 206 9.82 9.48 -32.61
CA GLU A 206 8.40 9.48 -32.26
C GLU A 206 8.18 9.11 -30.78
N GLU A 207 8.91 8.11 -30.26
CA GLU A 207 8.87 7.71 -28.85
C GLU A 207 9.41 8.80 -27.94
N LEU A 208 10.50 9.46 -28.36
CA LEU A 208 11.06 10.60 -27.62
C LEU A 208 10.09 11.79 -27.59
N ALA A 209 9.47 12.11 -28.72
CA ALA A 209 8.47 13.17 -28.79
C ALA A 209 7.23 12.87 -27.90
N PHE A 210 6.83 11.61 -27.83
CA PHE A 210 5.77 11.18 -26.92
C PHE A 210 6.18 11.37 -25.45
N ALA A 211 7.40 10.95 -25.10
CA ALA A 211 7.94 11.13 -23.73
C ALA A 211 8.02 12.62 -23.35
N ASP A 212 8.48 13.48 -24.25
CA ASP A 212 8.53 14.94 -24.06
C ASP A 212 7.13 15.53 -23.85
N SER A 213 6.15 15.05 -24.61
CA SER A 213 4.75 15.46 -24.46
C SER A 213 4.19 15.11 -23.08
N LEU A 214 4.49 13.91 -22.57
CA LEU A 214 4.12 13.49 -21.22
C LEU A 214 4.85 14.33 -20.16
N ALA A 215 6.16 14.50 -20.29
CA ALA A 215 6.96 15.32 -19.38
C ALA A 215 6.46 16.77 -19.33
N GLY A 216 5.88 17.27 -20.41
CA GLY A 216 5.23 18.58 -20.48
C GLY A 216 3.99 18.72 -19.58
N THR A 217 3.38 17.62 -19.14
CA THR A 217 2.21 17.62 -18.26
C THR A 217 2.59 17.73 -16.77
N TYR A 218 3.84 17.50 -16.41
CA TYR A 218 4.33 17.61 -15.04
C TYR A 218 4.61 19.07 -14.66
N SER A 219 4.49 19.38 -13.37
CA SER A 219 4.90 20.69 -12.86
C SER A 219 6.41 20.88 -13.02
N GLY A 220 6.88 22.13 -13.11
CA GLY A 220 8.30 22.42 -13.32
C GLY A 220 9.24 21.91 -12.21
N SER A 221 8.71 21.52 -11.05
CA SER A 221 9.45 20.91 -9.94
C SER A 221 9.71 19.41 -10.11
N ASP A 222 9.05 18.77 -11.09
CA ASP A 222 9.07 17.32 -11.28
C ASP A 222 9.90 16.89 -12.52
N ARG A 223 10.73 17.83 -13.06
CA ARG A 223 11.57 17.62 -14.24
C ARG A 223 13.03 17.45 -13.90
#